data_1dde1fb0966d83415c67ce39060b123a
#
_entry.id   1dde1fb0966d83415c67ce39060b123a
#
_cell.length_a   1.000
_cell.length_b   1.000
_cell.length_c   1.000
_cell.angle_alpha   90.00
_cell.angle_beta   90.00
_cell.angle_gamma   90.00
#
_symmetry.space_group_name_H-M   'P 1'
#
loop_
_entity.id
_entity.type
_entity.pdbx_description
1 polymer ?
#
loop_
_entity_poly.entity_id
_entity_poly.type
_entity_poly.pdbx_seq_one_letter_code
_entity_poly.pdbx_strand_id
1 'polypeptide(L)'
;MLDLFHGFNWDLGNIEKCRKHGVSTDEVESLFESDDLRIEPDIANSKIEKRFNAIGKTAKGRSVFLVFTIRNHENEILIRPISARFMHKKEIDYYGKENSRI
;
A
#
# COMPACT_ATOMS: atom_id res chain seq x y z
N MET A 1 -12.77 0.20 -2.49
CA MET A 1 -11.58 1.06 -2.62
C MET A 1 -11.08 1.16 -4.05
N LEU A 2 -10.94 0.06 -4.76
CA LEU A 2 -10.48 0.07 -6.14
C LEU A 2 -11.37 0.85 -7.10
N ASP A 3 -12.65 0.94 -6.80
CA ASP A 3 -13.62 1.65 -7.66
C ASP A 3 -13.31 3.14 -7.81
N LEU A 4 -12.56 3.71 -6.85
CA LEU A 4 -12.18 5.12 -6.86
C LEU A 4 -10.93 5.39 -7.69
N PHE A 5 -10.19 4.34 -8.07
CA PHE A 5 -8.92 4.47 -8.77
C PHE A 5 -8.99 3.81 -10.13
N HIS A 6 -8.29 4.39 -11.09
CA HIS A 6 -8.25 3.90 -12.47
C HIS A 6 -7.09 2.96 -12.72
N GLY A 7 -6.15 2.85 -11.79
CA GLY A 7 -5.00 1.98 -11.91
C GLY A 7 -3.84 2.42 -11.04
N PHE A 8 -2.66 1.95 -11.41
CA PHE A 8 -1.42 2.17 -10.67
C PHE A 8 -0.41 2.92 -11.53
N ASN A 9 0.36 3.78 -10.88
CA ASN A 9 1.40 4.56 -11.55
C ASN A 9 2.77 3.99 -11.18
N TRP A 10 3.29 3.11 -12.03
CA TRP A 10 4.58 2.46 -11.86
C TRP A 10 5.65 3.09 -12.75
N ASP A 11 6.87 3.17 -12.26
CA ASP A 11 8.07 3.47 -13.03
C ASP A 11 9.23 2.62 -12.47
N LEU A 12 10.41 2.72 -13.07
CA LEU A 12 11.55 1.94 -12.61
C LEU A 12 11.92 2.23 -11.16
N GLY A 13 11.76 3.49 -10.75
CA GLY A 13 12.13 3.90 -9.40
C GLY A 13 11.30 3.23 -8.32
N ASN A 14 9.97 3.28 -8.44
CA ASN A 14 9.13 2.68 -7.40
C ASN A 14 9.04 1.16 -7.51
N ILE A 15 9.16 0.60 -8.71
CA ILE A 15 9.28 -0.85 -8.89
C ILE A 15 10.49 -1.37 -8.10
N GLU A 16 11.64 -0.71 -8.26
CA GLU A 16 12.88 -1.13 -7.58
C GLU A 16 12.80 -0.96 -6.06
N LYS A 17 12.17 0.09 -5.58
CA LYS A 17 12.01 0.29 -4.13
C LYS A 17 11.19 -0.83 -3.47
N CYS A 18 10.13 -1.26 -4.12
CA CYS A 18 9.32 -2.38 -3.62
C CYS A 18 10.10 -3.70 -3.72
N ARG A 19 10.73 -3.92 -4.87
CA ARG A 19 11.49 -5.14 -5.15
C ARG A 19 12.67 -5.33 -4.22
N LYS A 20 13.30 -4.24 -3.78
CA LYS A 20 14.40 -4.25 -2.83
C LYS A 20 14.04 -5.00 -1.55
N HIS A 21 12.79 -4.93 -1.15
CA HIS A 21 12.27 -5.62 0.03
C HIS A 21 11.51 -6.91 -0.32
N GLY A 22 11.63 -7.36 -1.57
CA GLY A 22 11.05 -8.61 -2.02
C GLY A 22 9.58 -8.56 -2.41
N VAL A 23 9.00 -7.36 -2.52
CA VAL A 23 7.58 -7.20 -2.87
C VAL A 23 7.46 -6.90 -4.36
N SER A 24 6.70 -7.72 -5.09
CA SER A 24 6.47 -7.53 -6.52
C SER A 24 5.34 -6.54 -6.78
N THR A 25 5.25 -6.03 -8.02
CA THR A 25 4.16 -5.16 -8.42
C THR A 25 2.81 -5.87 -8.29
N ASP A 26 2.74 -7.14 -8.67
CA ASP A 26 1.51 -7.91 -8.55
C ASP A 26 1.07 -8.06 -7.10
N GLU A 27 2.02 -8.25 -6.20
CA GLU A 27 1.72 -8.34 -4.77
C GLU A 27 1.19 -7.02 -4.23
N VAL A 28 1.79 -5.90 -4.63
CA VAL A 28 1.31 -4.57 -4.22
C VAL A 28 -0.12 -4.35 -4.73
N GLU A 29 -0.37 -4.63 -5.99
CA GLU A 29 -1.69 -4.44 -6.58
C GLU A 29 -2.74 -5.31 -5.90
N SER A 30 -2.38 -6.53 -5.53
CA SER A 30 -3.30 -7.45 -4.86
C SER A 30 -3.73 -6.98 -3.46
N LEU A 31 -2.95 -6.10 -2.81
CA LEU A 31 -3.35 -5.54 -1.52
C LEU A 31 -4.70 -4.82 -1.59
N PHE A 32 -4.94 -4.13 -2.69
CA PHE A 32 -6.15 -3.32 -2.82
C PHE A 32 -7.40 -4.14 -3.08
N GLU A 33 -7.24 -5.45 -3.27
CA GLU A 33 -8.35 -6.39 -3.37
C GLU A 33 -8.57 -7.14 -2.06
N SER A 34 -7.73 -6.90 -1.07
CA SER A 34 -7.84 -7.58 0.24
C SER A 34 -9.03 -7.03 1.02
N ASP A 35 -9.80 -7.93 1.63
CA ASP A 35 -10.92 -7.56 2.50
C ASP A 35 -10.44 -6.91 3.79
N ASP A 36 -9.19 -7.18 4.18
CA ASP A 36 -8.58 -6.65 5.40
C ASP A 36 -7.79 -5.35 5.17
N LEU A 37 -7.91 -4.76 3.99
CA LEU A 37 -7.16 -3.57 3.65
C LEU A 37 -7.48 -2.42 4.59
N ARG A 38 -6.42 -1.84 5.18
CA ARG A 38 -6.51 -0.67 6.04
C ARG A 38 -5.66 0.43 5.45
N ILE A 39 -6.24 1.61 5.28
CA ILE A 39 -5.53 2.77 4.76
C ILE A 39 -5.56 3.87 5.81
N GLU A 40 -4.39 4.44 6.08
CA GLU A 40 -4.21 5.54 7.03
C GLU A 40 -3.40 6.66 6.39
N PRO A 41 -3.66 7.93 6.73
CA PRO A 41 -2.79 9.01 6.29
C PRO A 41 -1.43 8.90 6.98
N ASP A 42 -0.36 9.14 6.21
CA ASP A 42 1.00 9.20 6.76
C ASP A 42 1.34 10.67 7.02
N ILE A 43 0.90 11.17 8.15
CA ILE A 43 1.03 12.60 8.51
C ILE A 43 2.49 13.03 8.60
N ALA A 44 3.35 12.17 9.15
CA ALA A 44 4.76 12.48 9.36
C ALA A 44 5.52 12.75 8.06
N ASN A 45 5.11 12.11 6.95
CA ASN A 45 5.80 12.19 5.67
C ASN A 45 4.98 12.89 4.59
N SER A 46 4.01 13.72 4.97
CA SER A 46 3.10 14.39 4.03
C SER A 46 3.41 15.87 3.79
N LYS A 47 4.64 16.31 4.06
CA LYS A 47 5.01 17.73 3.94
C LYS A 47 4.99 18.27 2.50
N ILE A 48 5.44 17.47 1.55
CA ILE A 48 5.54 17.87 0.13
C ILE A 48 4.32 17.37 -0.64
N GLU A 49 3.93 16.13 -0.40
CA GLU A 49 2.75 15.53 -0.98
C GLU A 49 2.08 14.63 0.05
N LYS A 50 0.77 14.48 -0.06
CA LYS A 50 0.04 13.62 0.86
C LYS A 50 0.40 12.16 0.60
N ARG A 51 0.82 11.49 1.65
CA ARG A 51 1.15 10.07 1.63
C ARG A 51 0.21 9.28 2.51
N PHE A 52 0.04 8.02 2.16
CA PHE A 52 -0.84 7.10 2.85
C PHE A 52 -0.11 5.80 3.10
N ASN A 53 -0.50 5.12 4.16
CA ASN A 53 -0.04 3.77 4.44
C ASN A 53 -1.19 2.81 4.18
N ALA A 54 -0.91 1.76 3.41
CA ALA A 54 -1.85 0.68 3.19
C ALA A 54 -1.30 -0.57 3.85
N ILE A 55 -2.12 -1.22 4.66
CA ILE A 55 -1.76 -2.42 5.39
C ILE A 55 -2.77 -3.50 5.02
N GLY A 56 -2.29 -4.61 4.51
CA GLY A 56 -3.16 -5.70 4.08
C GLY A 56 -2.38 -6.93 3.70
N LYS A 57 -3.10 -7.92 3.23
CA LYS A 57 -2.50 -9.18 2.79
C LYS A 57 -2.47 -9.25 1.26
N THR A 58 -1.37 -9.76 0.74
CA THR A 58 -1.25 -10.06 -0.68
C THR A 58 -2.16 -11.25 -1.03
N ALA A 59 -2.32 -11.51 -2.33
CA ALA A 59 -3.06 -12.68 -2.78
C ALA A 59 -2.45 -14.00 -2.26
N LYS A 60 -1.16 -13.97 -1.90
CA LYS A 60 -0.46 -15.13 -1.31
C LYS A 60 -0.62 -15.21 0.21
N GLY A 61 -1.37 -14.29 0.82
CA GLY A 61 -1.63 -14.29 2.25
C GLY A 61 -0.54 -13.67 3.11
N ARG A 62 0.41 -12.95 2.52
CA ARG A 62 1.48 -12.29 3.28
C ARG A 62 1.11 -10.84 3.58
N SER A 63 1.36 -10.41 4.82
CA SER A 63 1.07 -9.05 5.24
C SER A 63 2.12 -8.08 4.75
N VAL A 64 1.68 -6.99 4.14
CA VAL A 64 2.55 -5.96 3.55
C VAL A 64 2.18 -4.59 4.10
N PHE A 65 3.20 -3.78 4.33
CA PHE A 65 3.09 -2.36 4.65
C PHE A 65 3.52 -1.58 3.40
N LEU A 66 2.58 -0.85 2.83
CA LEU A 66 2.79 -0.07 1.60
C LEU A 66 2.67 1.41 1.91
N VAL A 67 3.63 2.20 1.43
CA VAL A 67 3.51 3.66 1.40
C VAL A 67 3.17 4.06 -0.02
N PHE A 68 2.13 4.87 -0.19
CA PHE A 68 1.72 5.30 -1.52
C PHE A 68 1.21 6.75 -1.50
N THR A 69 1.12 7.33 -2.66
CA THR A 69 0.47 8.62 -2.88
C THR A 69 -0.49 8.48 -4.05
N ILE A 70 -1.23 9.54 -4.33
CA ILE A 70 -2.20 9.57 -5.41
C ILE A 70 -1.70 10.51 -6.48
N ARG A 71 -1.81 10.12 -7.74
CA ARG A 71 -1.49 10.94 -8.90
C ARG A 71 -2.74 11.15 -9.73
N ASN A 72 -2.97 12.39 -10.11
CA ASN A 72 -4.01 12.73 -11.08
C ASN A 72 -3.33 12.95 -12.43
N HIS A 73 -3.74 12.19 -13.43
CA HIS A 73 -3.15 12.27 -14.76
C HIS A 73 -4.25 12.11 -15.80
N GLU A 74 -4.45 13.14 -16.63
CA GLU A 74 -5.44 13.12 -17.72
C GLU A 74 -6.82 12.63 -17.28
N ASN A 75 -7.32 13.19 -16.18
CA ASN A 75 -8.61 12.83 -15.58
C ASN A 75 -8.64 11.44 -14.95
N GLU A 76 -7.50 10.78 -14.83
CA GLU A 76 -7.41 9.51 -14.12
C GLU A 76 -6.80 9.71 -12.74
N ILE A 77 -7.33 8.97 -11.77
CA ILE A 77 -6.80 8.95 -10.40
C ILE A 77 -6.02 7.65 -10.24
N LEU A 78 -4.71 7.77 -10.04
CA LEU A 78 -3.82 6.62 -9.97
C LEU A 78 -3.20 6.46 -8.59
N ILE A 79 -3.07 5.23 -8.14
CA ILE A 79 -2.30 4.90 -6.95
C ILE A 79 -0.83 4.84 -7.36
N ARG A 80 0.00 5.66 -6.72
CA ARG A 80 1.44 5.62 -6.96
C ARG A 80 2.15 5.02 -5.75
N PRO A 81 2.53 3.75 -5.82
CA PRO A 81 3.33 3.14 -4.76
C PRO A 81 4.69 3.83 -4.62
N ILE A 82 5.13 4.02 -3.39
CA ILE A 82 6.43 4.64 -3.10
C ILE A 82 7.39 3.58 -2.57
N SER A 83 6.97 2.80 -1.60
CA SER A 83 7.75 1.70 -1.06
C SER A 83 6.84 0.66 -0.44
N ALA A 84 7.31 -0.58 -0.41
CA ALA A 84 6.57 -1.67 0.20
C ALA A 84 7.55 -2.61 0.90
N ARG A 85 7.11 -3.22 1.99
CA ARG A 85 7.87 -4.24 2.69
C ARG A 85 6.92 -5.22 3.35
N PHE A 86 7.41 -6.43 3.58
CA PHE A 86 6.66 -7.39 4.37
C PHE A 86 6.69 -6.99 5.84
N MET A 87 5.61 -7.26 6.53
CA MET A 87 5.48 -6.89 7.94
C MET A 87 6.12 -7.94 8.84
N HIS A 88 6.66 -7.48 9.97
CA HIS A 88 7.16 -8.36 11.02
C HIS A 88 5.98 -8.87 11.86
N LYS A 89 6.19 -10.00 12.53
CA LYS A 89 5.16 -10.62 13.35
C LYS A 89 4.56 -9.67 14.38
N LYS A 90 5.39 -8.86 15.02
CA LYS A 90 4.92 -7.88 16.02
C LYS A 90 3.96 -6.86 15.42
N GLU A 91 4.24 -6.42 14.20
CA GLU A 91 3.37 -5.49 13.48
C GLU A 91 2.06 -6.15 13.11
N ILE A 92 2.12 -7.38 12.63
CA ILE A 92 0.94 -8.15 12.26
C ILE A 92 0.02 -8.32 13.48
N ASP A 93 0.60 -8.68 14.61
CA ASP A 93 -0.14 -8.87 15.85
C ASP A 93 -0.79 -7.56 16.32
N TYR A 94 -0.06 -6.46 16.22
CA TYR A 94 -0.56 -5.14 16.60
C TYR A 94 -1.79 -4.75 15.79
N TYR A 95 -1.72 -4.85 14.47
CA TYR A 95 -2.84 -4.50 13.60
C TYR A 95 -3.99 -5.49 13.71
N GLY A 96 -3.71 -6.75 13.98
CA GLY A 96 -4.73 -7.75 14.23
C GLY A 96 -5.55 -7.46 15.48
N LYS A 97 -4.90 -7.00 16.54
CA LYS A 97 -5.59 -6.61 17.77
C LYS A 97 -6.50 -5.42 17.57
N GLU A 98 -6.08 -4.42 16.81
CA GLU A 98 -6.91 -3.26 16.50
C GLU A 98 -8.15 -3.66 15.72
N ASN A 99 -8.00 -4.54 14.75
CA ASN A 99 -9.12 -5.02 13.94
C ASN A 99 -10.10 -5.85 14.78
N SER A 100 -9.63 -6.56 15.78
CA SER A 100 -10.49 -7.39 16.62
C SER A 100 -11.33 -6.59 17.61
N ARG A 101 -11.08 -5.30 17.77
CA ARG A 101 -11.86 -4.42 18.64
C ARG A 101 -13.10 -3.86 17.96
N ILE A 102 -13.22 -4.10 16.70
CA ILE A 102 -14.38 -3.69 15.93
C ILE A 102 -15.41 -4.83 15.94
#